data_960d2540c9c8f91b9f63f2ccca4849e6
#
_entry.id   960d2540c9c8f91b9f63f2ccca4849e6
#
_cell.length_a   1.000
_cell.length_b   1.000
_cell.length_c   1.000
_cell.angle_alpha   90.00
_cell.angle_beta   90.00
_cell.angle_gamma   90.00
#
_symmetry.space_group_name_H-M   'P 1'
#
loop_
_entity.id
_entity.type
_entity.pdbx_description
1 polymer ?
#
loop_
_entity_poly.entity_id
_entity_poly.type
_entity_poly.pdbx_seq_one_letter_code
_entity_poly.pdbx_strand_id
1 'polypeptide(L)'
;MTDTPHRPSTLSRRGTQAFYDDWAANGAESPRSALSRRFEAAFAPGARVLDVGCGKGRDVVALLDMGFDAYGVEPNDAMRARALARDLRMPGRIAAASLPALGQPFGGGFDAVVCSAVLMHVAPDALPDSLAALAAVLAPRARVLMAVPEMHAALLLDGHDPDGRQFANHLPERLQAEMRALGLGLKEVNDIATPSTDTRWRVFLFER
;
A
#
# COMPACT_ATOMS: atom_id res chain seq x y z
N MET A 1 -40.37 5.51 17.18
CA MET A 1 -39.11 6.10 17.66
C MET A 1 -38.09 5.82 16.57
N THR A 2 -37.83 6.81 15.74
CA THR A 2 -36.93 6.71 14.58
C THR A 2 -35.54 7.11 15.06
N ASP A 3 -34.66 6.14 15.11
CA ASP A 3 -33.26 6.34 15.46
C ASP A 3 -32.59 7.06 14.27
N THR A 4 -32.28 8.34 14.46
CA THR A 4 -31.59 9.16 13.47
C THR A 4 -30.11 8.81 13.56
N PRO A 5 -29.43 8.38 12.47
CA PRO A 5 -28.01 8.11 12.53
C PRO A 5 -27.24 9.39 12.91
N HIS A 6 -26.45 9.28 13.95
CA HIS A 6 -25.62 10.35 14.48
C HIS A 6 -24.64 10.85 13.39
N ARG A 7 -24.93 12.05 12.89
CA ARG A 7 -24.05 12.75 11.94
C ARG A 7 -22.85 13.26 12.75
N PRO A 8 -21.63 12.81 12.46
CA PRO A 8 -20.47 13.35 13.19
C PRO A 8 -20.36 14.84 12.89
N SER A 9 -20.17 15.61 13.96
CA SER A 9 -19.93 17.05 13.96
C SER A 9 -18.78 17.39 13.02
N THR A 10 -18.80 18.60 12.46
CA THR A 10 -17.79 19.23 11.59
C THR A 10 -16.38 19.18 12.18
N LEU A 11 -15.76 18.01 12.20
CA LEU A 11 -14.33 17.87 12.41
C LEU A 11 -13.64 18.39 11.14
N SER A 12 -12.80 19.39 11.29
CA SER A 12 -11.88 19.85 10.25
C SER A 12 -11.25 18.62 9.59
N ARG A 13 -11.50 18.41 8.28
CA ARG A 13 -10.92 17.30 7.52
C ARG A 13 -9.42 17.44 7.59
N ARG A 14 -8.78 16.62 8.40
CA ARG A 14 -7.32 16.49 8.41
C ARG A 14 -6.96 15.85 7.07
N GLY A 15 -6.10 16.47 6.27
CA GLY A 15 -5.66 15.87 5.02
C GLY A 15 -4.89 14.56 5.28
N THR A 16 -4.68 13.78 4.23
CA THR A 16 -3.97 12.47 4.29
C THR A 16 -2.65 12.55 5.06
N GLN A 17 -1.87 13.62 4.85
CA GLN A 17 -0.60 13.83 5.53
C GLN A 17 -0.77 13.93 7.05
N ALA A 18 -1.67 14.81 7.52
CA ALA A 18 -1.90 15.02 8.95
C ALA A 18 -2.47 13.77 9.65
N PHE A 19 -3.26 12.96 8.94
CA PHE A 19 -3.70 11.66 9.46
C PHE A 19 -2.50 10.75 9.74
N TYR A 20 -1.56 10.63 8.79
CA TYR A 20 -0.41 9.76 8.96
C TYR A 20 0.62 10.30 9.95
N ASP A 21 0.73 11.62 10.14
CA ASP A 21 1.52 12.21 11.22
C ASP A 21 0.98 11.77 12.60
N ASP A 22 -0.35 11.86 12.79
CA ASP A 22 -1.00 11.38 14.03
C ASP A 22 -0.88 9.86 14.17
N TRP A 23 -1.07 9.09 13.09
CA TRP A 23 -0.92 7.65 13.08
C TRP A 23 0.52 7.21 13.41
N ALA A 24 1.52 7.97 12.98
CA ALA A 24 2.92 7.72 13.33
C ALA A 24 3.14 7.84 14.85
N ALA A 25 2.51 8.82 15.48
CA ALA A 25 2.65 9.08 16.91
C ALA A 25 1.81 8.11 17.77
N ASN A 26 0.54 7.92 17.41
CA ASN A 26 -0.49 7.33 18.27
C ASN A 26 -1.12 6.05 17.72
N GLY A 27 -0.89 5.72 16.44
CA GLY A 27 -1.50 4.55 15.79
C GLY A 27 -0.99 3.23 16.35
N ALA A 28 -1.90 2.26 16.43
CA ALA A 28 -1.59 0.92 16.94
C ALA A 28 -0.42 0.26 16.19
N GLU A 29 0.41 -0.43 16.94
CA GLU A 29 1.48 -1.27 16.39
C GLU A 29 0.95 -2.69 16.17
N SER A 30 1.21 -3.21 14.97
CA SER A 30 0.95 -4.61 14.65
C SER A 30 2.26 -5.26 14.19
N PRO A 31 2.60 -6.45 14.69
CA PRO A 31 3.84 -7.12 14.31
C PRO A 31 3.84 -7.58 12.85
N ARG A 32 2.69 -7.93 12.31
CA ARG A 32 2.55 -8.44 10.93
C ARG A 32 1.23 -7.97 10.31
N SER A 33 1.23 -7.75 8.99
CA SER A 33 0.00 -7.53 8.22
C SER A 33 -0.68 -8.85 7.86
N ALA A 34 -1.95 -8.78 7.47
CA ALA A 34 -2.63 -9.93 6.88
C ALA A 34 -1.96 -10.40 5.57
N LEU A 35 -1.33 -9.45 4.85
CA LEU A 35 -0.65 -9.70 3.59
C LEU A 35 0.66 -10.47 3.77
N SER A 36 1.36 -10.31 4.90
CA SER A 36 2.65 -10.97 5.16
C SER A 36 2.58 -12.51 5.12
N ARG A 37 1.42 -13.09 5.38
CA ARG A 37 1.20 -14.55 5.28
C ARG A 37 1.31 -15.09 3.85
N ARG A 38 1.33 -14.20 2.85
CA ARG A 38 1.41 -14.55 1.43
C ARG A 38 2.81 -14.41 0.86
N PHE A 39 3.74 -13.77 1.56
CA PHE A 39 5.05 -13.41 1.00
C PHE A 39 5.85 -14.65 0.52
N GLU A 40 5.92 -15.70 1.35
CA GLU A 40 6.65 -16.93 0.99
C GLU A 40 6.03 -17.69 -0.20
N ALA A 41 4.71 -17.63 -0.35
CA ALA A 41 4.01 -18.22 -1.49
C ALA A 41 4.06 -17.32 -2.74
N ALA A 42 4.10 -15.99 -2.54
CA ALA A 42 4.10 -15.03 -3.63
C ALA A 42 5.47 -14.84 -4.27
N PHE A 43 6.57 -14.92 -3.50
CA PHE A 43 7.90 -14.52 -3.92
C PHE A 43 8.91 -15.68 -3.85
N ALA A 44 9.90 -15.66 -4.73
CA ALA A 44 10.99 -16.63 -4.67
C ALA A 44 11.85 -16.40 -3.42
N PRO A 45 12.42 -17.46 -2.81
CA PRO A 45 13.32 -17.31 -1.67
C PRO A 45 14.48 -16.36 -1.99
N GLY A 46 14.77 -15.45 -1.06
CA GLY A 46 15.85 -14.46 -1.20
C GLY A 46 15.56 -13.32 -2.20
N ALA A 47 14.34 -13.25 -2.76
CA ALA A 47 13.96 -12.20 -3.70
C ALA A 47 14.23 -10.80 -3.13
N ARG A 48 14.61 -9.89 -4.02
CA ARG A 48 14.77 -8.46 -3.72
C ARG A 48 13.40 -7.77 -3.82
N VAL A 49 12.87 -7.31 -2.69
CA VAL A 49 11.48 -6.84 -2.56
C VAL A 49 11.43 -5.36 -2.18
N LEU A 50 10.60 -4.58 -2.86
CA LEU A 50 10.28 -3.20 -2.51
C LEU A 50 8.86 -3.12 -1.93
N ASP A 51 8.73 -2.61 -0.71
CA ASP A 51 7.45 -2.24 -0.09
C ASP A 51 7.16 -0.77 -0.37
N VAL A 52 6.20 -0.48 -1.24
CA VAL A 52 5.80 0.87 -1.63
C VAL A 52 4.70 1.37 -0.70
N GLY A 53 4.97 2.49 -0.01
CA GLY A 53 4.13 2.98 1.08
C GLY A 53 4.30 2.12 2.33
N CYS A 54 5.55 1.83 2.71
CA CYS A 54 5.87 0.89 3.79
C CYS A 54 5.42 1.34 5.18
N GLY A 55 4.95 2.59 5.32
CA GLY A 55 4.49 3.14 6.58
C GLY A 55 5.55 3.06 7.68
N LYS A 56 5.19 2.46 8.81
CA LYS A 56 6.11 2.21 9.94
C LYS A 56 7.08 1.02 9.71
N GLY A 57 7.21 0.49 8.48
CA GLY A 57 8.16 -0.54 8.10
C GLY A 57 7.84 -1.95 8.58
N ARG A 58 6.58 -2.22 8.96
CA ARG A 58 6.14 -3.51 9.48
C ARG A 58 6.40 -4.66 8.51
N ASP A 59 6.01 -4.48 7.26
CA ASP A 59 6.11 -5.53 6.25
C ASP A 59 7.54 -5.67 5.72
N VAL A 60 8.34 -4.61 5.73
CA VAL A 60 9.79 -4.69 5.46
C VAL A 60 10.50 -5.57 6.48
N VAL A 61 10.22 -5.39 7.79
CA VAL A 61 10.79 -6.25 8.85
C VAL A 61 10.33 -7.69 8.66
N ALA A 62 9.04 -7.93 8.39
CA ALA A 62 8.52 -9.28 8.16
C ALA A 62 9.20 -9.97 6.96
N LEU A 63 9.44 -9.24 5.88
CA LEU A 63 10.18 -9.75 4.71
C LEU A 63 11.63 -10.09 5.07
N LEU A 64 12.33 -9.21 5.82
CA LEU A 64 13.68 -9.47 6.29
C LEU A 64 13.77 -10.70 7.20
N ASP A 65 12.78 -10.91 8.08
CA ASP A 65 12.68 -12.08 8.96
C ASP A 65 12.48 -13.40 8.18
N MET A 66 11.84 -13.32 7.01
CA MET A 66 11.63 -14.44 6.09
C MET A 66 12.81 -14.66 5.12
N GLY A 67 13.89 -13.87 5.25
CA GLY A 67 15.10 -14.01 4.43
C GLY A 67 15.05 -13.33 3.05
N PHE A 68 14.11 -12.42 2.81
CA PHE A 68 14.09 -11.59 1.61
C PHE A 68 15.07 -10.41 1.74
N ASP A 69 15.58 -9.89 0.62
CA ASP A 69 16.34 -8.64 0.57
C ASP A 69 15.36 -7.46 0.42
N ALA A 70 14.80 -7.00 1.55
CA ALA A 70 13.68 -6.08 1.57
C ALA A 70 14.08 -4.62 1.76
N TYR A 71 13.37 -3.74 1.05
CA TYR A 71 13.47 -2.29 1.09
C TYR A 71 12.08 -1.68 1.18
N GLY A 72 12.01 -0.41 1.64
CA GLY A 72 10.74 0.30 1.71
C GLY A 72 10.85 1.75 1.27
N VAL A 73 9.77 2.28 0.71
CA VAL A 73 9.63 3.71 0.44
C VAL A 73 8.37 4.24 1.11
N GLU A 74 8.48 5.44 1.70
CA GLU A 74 7.38 6.07 2.44
C GLU A 74 7.49 7.60 2.30
N PRO A 75 6.46 8.30 1.79
CA PRO A 75 6.50 9.75 1.62
C PRO A 75 6.39 10.53 2.95
N ASN A 76 5.64 10.00 3.93
CA ASN A 76 5.42 10.70 5.20
C ASN A 76 6.65 10.62 6.10
N ASP A 77 7.21 11.77 6.51
CA ASP A 77 8.44 11.86 7.29
C ASP A 77 8.33 11.20 8.67
N ALA A 78 7.20 11.38 9.35
CA ALA A 78 6.98 10.83 10.67
C ALA A 78 6.85 9.29 10.61
N MET A 79 6.12 8.75 9.63
CA MET A 79 6.02 7.32 9.38
C MET A 79 7.39 6.72 9.04
N ARG A 80 8.15 7.40 8.17
CA ARG A 80 9.49 6.97 7.77
C ARG A 80 10.48 6.96 8.94
N ALA A 81 10.42 7.96 9.83
CA ALA A 81 11.22 7.97 11.05
C ALA A 81 10.90 6.78 11.97
N ARG A 82 9.62 6.42 12.08
CA ARG A 82 9.18 5.22 12.83
C ARG A 82 9.68 3.93 12.17
N ALA A 83 9.64 3.85 10.84
CA ALA A 83 10.18 2.70 10.11
C ALA A 83 11.67 2.52 10.39
N LEU A 84 12.47 3.59 10.30
CA LEU A 84 13.91 3.54 10.58
C LEU A 84 14.25 3.13 12.02
N ALA A 85 13.41 3.50 12.99
CA ALA A 85 13.58 3.16 14.39
C ALA A 85 13.07 1.76 14.77
N ARG A 86 12.37 1.06 13.85
CA ARG A 86 11.68 -0.20 14.15
C ARG A 86 12.62 -1.39 14.31
N ASP A 87 13.71 -1.43 13.55
CA ASP A 87 14.65 -2.53 13.53
C ASP A 87 16.06 -2.02 13.14
N LEU A 88 17.10 -2.60 13.70
CA LEU A 88 18.49 -2.19 13.43
C LEU A 88 18.93 -2.41 11.97
N ARG A 89 18.22 -3.23 11.21
CA ARG A 89 18.47 -3.50 9.78
C ARG A 89 17.93 -2.43 8.84
N MET A 90 17.06 -1.52 9.33
CA MET A 90 16.34 -0.55 8.49
C MET A 90 17.19 0.60 7.92
N PRO A 91 18.26 1.09 8.59
CA PRO A 91 19.13 2.10 7.98
C PRO A 91 19.69 1.65 6.62
N GLY A 92 19.55 2.54 5.61
CA GLY A 92 19.92 2.25 4.21
C GLY A 92 18.88 1.43 3.42
N ARG A 93 17.78 0.98 4.05
CA ARG A 93 16.72 0.22 3.40
C ARG A 93 15.40 0.98 3.29
N ILE A 94 15.30 2.15 3.89
CA ILE A 94 14.11 3.01 3.84
C ILE A 94 14.46 4.33 3.20
N ALA A 95 13.65 4.77 2.22
CA ALA A 95 13.82 6.03 1.51
C ALA A 95 12.51 6.81 1.37
N ALA A 96 12.63 8.10 1.03
CA ALA A 96 11.50 8.95 0.69
C ALA A 96 11.15 8.75 -0.80
N ALA A 97 9.98 8.26 -1.10
CA ALA A 97 9.40 8.27 -2.45
C ALA A 97 7.89 8.05 -2.36
N SER A 98 7.16 8.43 -3.40
CA SER A 98 5.72 8.28 -3.51
C SER A 98 5.28 8.04 -4.95
N LEU A 99 4.11 7.41 -5.12
CA LEU A 99 3.45 7.36 -6.41
C LEU A 99 2.82 8.73 -6.75
N PRO A 100 2.80 9.12 -8.04
CA PRO A 100 3.40 8.43 -9.20
C PRO A 100 4.92 8.68 -9.34
N ALA A 101 5.52 9.59 -8.60
CA ALA A 101 6.93 9.99 -8.70
C ALA A 101 7.86 9.04 -7.91
N LEU A 102 7.75 7.73 -8.18
CA LEU A 102 8.53 6.70 -7.46
C LEU A 102 10.03 6.76 -7.79
N GLY A 103 10.39 7.11 -9.02
CA GLY A 103 11.77 7.10 -9.49
C GLY A 103 12.36 5.68 -9.54
N GLN A 104 13.66 5.59 -9.21
CA GLN A 104 14.41 4.32 -9.15
C GLN A 104 15.01 4.14 -7.74
N PRO A 105 14.18 3.95 -6.71
CA PRO A 105 14.70 3.81 -5.35
C PRO A 105 15.64 2.61 -5.28
N PHE A 106 16.75 2.77 -4.58
CA PHE A 106 17.79 1.74 -4.41
C PHE A 106 18.30 1.14 -5.74
N GLY A 107 18.18 1.88 -6.87
CA GLY A 107 18.63 1.46 -8.20
C GLY A 107 17.64 0.60 -8.97
N GLY A 108 16.41 0.38 -8.49
CA GLY A 108 15.41 -0.46 -9.16
C GLY A 108 15.79 -1.94 -9.24
N GLY A 109 15.26 -2.66 -10.23
CA GLY A 109 15.57 -4.06 -10.48
C GLY A 109 15.07 -5.00 -9.38
N PHE A 110 13.87 -4.73 -8.85
CA PHE A 110 13.26 -5.56 -7.81
C PHE A 110 12.59 -6.82 -8.41
N ASP A 111 12.83 -7.96 -7.78
CA ASP A 111 12.16 -9.23 -8.12
C ASP A 111 10.69 -9.22 -7.69
N ALA A 112 10.36 -8.39 -6.70
CA ALA A 112 8.98 -8.22 -6.29
C ALA A 112 8.70 -6.81 -5.73
N VAL A 113 7.43 -6.40 -5.86
CA VAL A 113 6.88 -5.20 -5.20
C VAL A 113 5.70 -5.61 -4.34
N VAL A 114 5.65 -5.08 -3.12
CA VAL A 114 4.47 -5.03 -2.26
C VAL A 114 3.89 -3.63 -2.35
N CYS A 115 2.56 -3.52 -2.53
CA CYS A 115 1.83 -2.25 -2.55
C CYS A 115 0.51 -2.45 -1.80
N SER A 116 0.50 -2.15 -0.51
CA SER A 116 -0.64 -2.42 0.37
C SER A 116 -1.21 -1.15 0.96
N ALA A 117 -2.50 -0.90 0.77
CA ALA A 117 -3.19 0.29 1.28
C ALA A 117 -2.59 1.63 0.79
N VAL A 118 -2.13 1.67 -0.45
CA VAL A 118 -1.51 2.86 -1.06
C VAL A 118 -2.38 3.44 -2.16
N LEU A 119 -2.84 2.60 -3.09
CA LEU A 119 -3.53 3.07 -4.30
C LEU A 119 -4.80 3.86 -3.99
N MET A 120 -5.45 3.61 -2.88
CA MET A 120 -6.62 4.40 -2.45
C MET A 120 -6.30 5.90 -2.28
N HIS A 121 -5.03 6.25 -2.06
CA HIS A 121 -4.57 7.64 -1.95
C HIS A 121 -4.12 8.24 -3.30
N VAL A 122 -4.16 7.46 -4.36
CA VAL A 122 -3.86 7.89 -5.72
C VAL A 122 -5.15 8.35 -6.39
N ALA A 123 -5.14 9.55 -6.95
CA ALA A 123 -6.29 10.04 -7.71
C ALA A 123 -6.54 9.18 -8.96
N PRO A 124 -7.80 9.01 -9.40
CA PRO A 124 -8.12 8.13 -10.53
C PRO A 124 -7.39 8.45 -11.83
N ASP A 125 -7.10 9.72 -12.08
CA ASP A 125 -6.36 10.21 -13.26
C ASP A 125 -4.84 9.93 -13.15
N ALA A 126 -4.30 9.87 -11.93
CA ALA A 126 -2.90 9.53 -11.68
C ALA A 126 -2.63 8.01 -11.57
N LEU A 127 -3.66 7.17 -11.65
CA LEU A 127 -3.51 5.72 -11.52
C LEU A 127 -2.61 5.10 -12.61
N PRO A 128 -2.77 5.42 -13.92
CA PRO A 128 -1.92 4.84 -14.96
C PRO A 128 -0.43 5.14 -14.74
N ASP A 129 -0.09 6.40 -14.42
CA ASP A 129 1.29 6.80 -14.17
C ASP A 129 1.86 6.14 -12.91
N SER A 130 1.03 5.97 -11.89
CA SER A 130 1.41 5.26 -10.65
C SER A 130 1.71 3.79 -10.89
N LEU A 131 0.90 3.10 -11.68
CA LEU A 131 1.14 1.70 -12.03
C LEU A 131 2.35 1.56 -12.97
N ALA A 132 2.55 2.50 -13.90
CA ALA A 132 3.74 2.55 -14.73
C ALA A 132 5.02 2.74 -13.90
N ALA A 133 4.97 3.61 -12.87
CA ALA A 133 6.08 3.79 -11.93
C ALA A 133 6.40 2.52 -11.13
N LEU A 134 5.38 1.75 -10.68
CA LEU A 134 5.57 0.43 -10.07
C LEU A 134 6.24 -0.55 -11.06
N ALA A 135 5.77 -0.58 -12.31
CA ALA A 135 6.33 -1.47 -13.32
C ALA A 135 7.78 -1.11 -13.69
N ALA A 136 8.14 0.17 -13.64
CA ALA A 136 9.48 0.66 -14.01
C ALA A 136 10.59 0.21 -13.05
N VAL A 137 10.28 -0.09 -11.79
CA VAL A 137 11.27 -0.56 -10.80
C VAL A 137 11.47 -2.08 -10.81
N LEU A 138 10.70 -2.83 -11.62
CA LEU A 138 10.69 -4.29 -11.63
C LEU A 138 11.79 -4.88 -12.52
N ALA A 139 12.38 -5.96 -12.03
CA ALA A 139 13.20 -6.87 -12.83
C ALA A 139 12.35 -7.67 -13.84
N PRO A 140 12.97 -8.35 -14.84
CA PRO A 140 12.29 -9.37 -15.64
C PRO A 140 11.72 -10.50 -14.76
N ARG A 141 10.52 -10.98 -15.08
CA ARG A 141 9.80 -12.03 -14.33
C ARG A 141 9.46 -11.66 -12.90
N ALA A 142 9.43 -10.37 -12.58
CA ALA A 142 9.07 -9.88 -11.26
C ALA A 142 7.57 -10.06 -10.95
N ARG A 143 7.23 -10.00 -9.68
CA ARG A 143 5.87 -10.09 -9.17
C ARG A 143 5.44 -8.85 -8.43
N VAL A 144 4.15 -8.54 -8.50
CA VAL A 144 3.54 -7.44 -7.72
C VAL A 144 2.42 -8.02 -6.87
N LEU A 145 2.57 -7.93 -5.56
CA LEU A 145 1.54 -8.27 -4.59
C LEU A 145 0.89 -6.97 -4.10
N MET A 146 -0.38 -6.79 -4.42
CA MET A 146 -1.11 -5.56 -4.19
C MET A 146 -2.34 -5.82 -3.34
N ALA A 147 -2.54 -5.04 -2.27
CA ALA A 147 -3.76 -5.07 -1.47
C ALA A 147 -4.46 -3.72 -1.53
N VAL A 148 -5.68 -3.72 -2.08
CA VAL A 148 -6.45 -2.50 -2.34
C VAL A 148 -7.75 -2.56 -1.54
N PRO A 149 -7.98 -1.59 -0.63
CA PRO A 149 -9.26 -1.44 0.03
C PRO A 149 -10.27 -0.77 -0.90
N GLU A 150 -11.51 -1.21 -0.80
CA GLU A 150 -12.68 -0.58 -1.40
C GLU A 150 -13.64 -0.19 -0.26
N MET A 151 -13.91 1.09 -0.13
CA MET A 151 -14.81 1.62 0.90
C MET A 151 -16.22 1.76 0.33
N HIS A 152 -17.24 1.54 1.17
CA HIS A 152 -18.62 1.77 0.75
C HIS A 152 -18.81 3.21 0.28
N ALA A 153 -19.35 3.40 -0.92
CA ALA A 153 -19.42 4.71 -1.58
C ALA A 153 -20.14 5.80 -0.76
N ALA A 154 -21.13 5.40 0.06
CA ALA A 154 -21.86 6.34 0.93
C ALA A 154 -20.99 6.96 2.04
N LEU A 155 -19.83 6.38 2.34
CA LEU A 155 -18.87 6.90 3.33
C LEU A 155 -17.88 7.89 2.71
N LEU A 156 -17.76 7.90 1.38
CA LEU A 156 -16.85 8.79 0.68
C LEU A 156 -17.55 10.13 0.39
N LEU A 157 -16.91 11.22 0.77
CA LEU A 157 -17.40 12.56 0.50
C LEU A 157 -16.31 13.39 -0.19
N ASP A 158 -16.58 13.82 -1.42
CA ASP A 158 -15.65 14.59 -2.27
C ASP A 158 -14.26 13.91 -2.38
N GLY A 159 -14.23 12.59 -2.57
CA GLY A 159 -12.98 11.84 -2.70
C GLY A 159 -12.20 11.64 -1.40
N HIS A 160 -12.86 11.81 -0.24
CA HIS A 160 -12.25 11.61 1.08
C HIS A 160 -13.05 10.62 1.91
N ASP A 161 -12.35 9.86 2.73
CA ASP A 161 -12.93 8.98 3.72
C ASP A 161 -13.37 9.75 5.01
N PRO A 162 -14.02 9.08 5.98
CA PRO A 162 -14.45 9.72 7.23
C PRO A 162 -13.31 10.35 8.05
N ASP A 163 -12.08 9.86 7.91
CA ASP A 163 -10.90 10.38 8.59
C ASP A 163 -10.30 11.60 7.86
N GLY A 164 -10.82 11.95 6.68
CA GLY A 164 -10.37 13.06 5.86
C GLY A 164 -9.18 12.75 4.96
N ARG A 165 -8.82 11.46 4.81
CA ARG A 165 -7.80 11.04 3.83
C ARG A 165 -8.37 11.07 2.43
N GLN A 166 -7.56 11.44 1.44
CA GLN A 166 -7.90 11.17 0.04
C GLN A 166 -8.15 9.67 -0.12
N PHE A 167 -9.29 9.31 -0.70
CA PHE A 167 -9.67 7.92 -0.89
C PHE A 167 -10.40 7.75 -2.22
N ALA A 168 -9.82 6.94 -3.10
CA ALA A 168 -10.40 6.56 -4.37
C ALA A 168 -10.62 5.04 -4.42
N ASN A 169 -11.82 4.61 -4.74
CA ASN A 169 -12.09 3.22 -5.09
C ASN A 169 -11.62 2.96 -6.53
N HIS A 170 -10.62 2.12 -6.68
CA HIS A 170 -10.15 1.68 -7.99
C HIS A 170 -10.82 0.36 -8.37
N LEU A 171 -11.56 0.38 -9.49
CA LEU A 171 -12.25 -0.82 -9.98
C LEU A 171 -11.24 -1.93 -10.29
N PRO A 172 -11.48 -3.17 -9.84
CA PRO A 172 -10.60 -4.30 -10.07
C PRO A 172 -10.29 -4.54 -11.55
N GLU A 173 -11.28 -4.39 -12.40
CA GLU A 173 -11.16 -4.59 -13.85
C GLU A 173 -10.23 -3.55 -14.47
N ARG A 174 -10.29 -2.30 -13.99
CA ARG A 174 -9.39 -1.23 -14.42
C ARG A 174 -7.95 -1.52 -13.98
N LEU A 175 -7.72 -1.89 -12.73
CA LEU A 175 -6.40 -2.28 -12.23
C LEU A 175 -5.79 -3.41 -13.06
N GLN A 176 -6.58 -4.45 -13.36
CA GLN A 176 -6.14 -5.57 -14.17
C GLN A 176 -5.81 -5.17 -15.62
N ALA A 177 -6.63 -4.30 -16.22
CA ALA A 177 -6.40 -3.82 -17.58
C ALA A 177 -5.11 -2.99 -17.69
N GLU A 178 -4.90 -2.06 -16.77
CA GLU A 178 -3.69 -1.21 -16.70
C GLU A 178 -2.43 -2.06 -16.47
N MET A 179 -2.47 -2.98 -15.50
CA MET A 179 -1.33 -3.88 -15.22
C MET A 179 -1.00 -4.77 -16.42
N ARG A 180 -2.02 -5.27 -17.12
CA ARG A 180 -1.83 -6.07 -18.34
C ARG A 180 -1.18 -5.25 -19.46
N ALA A 181 -1.58 -3.99 -19.62
CA ALA A 181 -0.96 -3.08 -20.61
C ALA A 181 0.53 -2.83 -20.31
N LEU A 182 0.95 -2.96 -19.06
CA LEU A 182 2.34 -2.85 -18.60
C LEU A 182 3.09 -4.20 -18.64
N GLY A 183 2.48 -5.25 -19.23
CA GLY A 183 3.09 -6.57 -19.32
C GLY A 183 3.01 -7.41 -18.05
N LEU A 184 2.11 -7.08 -17.12
CA LEU A 184 1.92 -7.80 -15.86
C LEU A 184 0.58 -8.55 -15.90
N GLY A 185 0.64 -9.87 -16.03
CA GLY A 185 -0.54 -10.74 -16.04
C GLY A 185 -1.04 -11.05 -14.64
N LEU A 186 -2.37 -11.07 -14.46
CA LEU A 186 -2.98 -11.51 -13.21
C LEU A 186 -2.76 -13.01 -12.99
N LYS A 187 -2.19 -13.39 -11.86
CA LYS A 187 -2.01 -14.78 -11.41
C LYS A 187 -3.09 -15.19 -10.41
N GLU A 188 -3.42 -14.30 -9.49
CA GLU A 188 -4.33 -14.58 -8.39
C GLU A 188 -5.07 -13.32 -7.96
N VAL A 189 -6.35 -13.47 -7.60
CA VAL A 189 -7.14 -12.44 -6.91
C VAL A 189 -7.93 -13.08 -5.79
N ASN A 190 -7.88 -12.45 -4.60
CA ASN A 190 -8.60 -12.93 -3.41
C ASN A 190 -9.16 -11.75 -2.62
N ASP A 191 -10.27 -11.97 -1.97
CA ASP A 191 -10.77 -11.07 -0.94
C ASP A 191 -10.15 -11.43 0.42
N ILE A 192 -9.81 -10.41 1.21
CA ILE A 192 -9.44 -10.59 2.62
C ILE A 192 -10.68 -10.28 3.46
N ALA A 193 -11.08 -11.23 4.31
CA ALA A 193 -12.09 -10.97 5.32
C ALA A 193 -11.55 -9.94 6.33
N THR A 194 -12.30 -8.87 6.55
CA THR A 194 -12.02 -7.87 7.57
C THR A 194 -13.16 -7.83 8.58
N PRO A 195 -12.89 -7.45 9.84
CA PRO A 195 -13.95 -7.25 10.82
C PRO A 195 -14.87 -6.08 10.48
N SER A 196 -14.40 -5.12 9.66
CA SER A 196 -15.19 -3.96 9.24
C SER A 196 -16.09 -4.33 8.06
N THR A 197 -17.35 -3.96 8.14
CA THR A 197 -18.31 -4.06 7.04
C THR A 197 -18.19 -2.89 6.05
N ASP A 198 -17.48 -1.83 6.43
CA ASP A 198 -17.40 -0.58 5.67
C ASP A 198 -16.33 -0.62 4.58
N THR A 199 -15.39 -1.57 4.69
CA THR A 199 -14.27 -1.69 3.78
C THR A 199 -14.06 -3.14 3.37
N ARG A 200 -14.06 -3.39 2.07
CA ARG A 200 -13.69 -4.68 1.48
C ARG A 200 -12.24 -4.60 1.01
N TRP A 201 -11.46 -5.63 1.27
CA TRP A 201 -10.07 -5.70 0.83
C TRP A 201 -9.89 -6.77 -0.24
N ARG A 202 -9.22 -6.40 -1.32
CA ARG A 202 -8.89 -7.30 -2.41
C ARG A 202 -7.39 -7.36 -2.62
N VAL A 203 -6.87 -8.57 -2.71
CA VAL A 203 -5.46 -8.84 -2.97
C VAL A 203 -5.29 -9.36 -4.37
N PHE A 204 -4.35 -8.79 -5.09
CA PHE A 204 -3.95 -9.20 -6.43
C PHE A 204 -2.49 -9.64 -6.41
N LEU A 205 -2.20 -10.73 -7.11
CA LEU A 205 -0.85 -11.12 -7.46
C LEU A 205 -0.70 -11.04 -8.99
N PHE A 206 0.20 -10.17 -9.44
CA PHE A 206 0.57 -10.03 -10.86
C PHE A 206 1.98 -10.57 -11.09
N GLU A 207 2.26 -11.03 -12.33
CA GLU A 207 3.56 -11.51 -12.76
C GLU A 207 3.89 -10.96 -14.15
N ARG A 208 5.14 -10.52 -14.33
CA ARG A 208 5.67 -10.02 -15.60
C ARG A 208 6.10 -11.15 -16.50
#